data_77541cb2ffb9b875a4771dfe7c1b21e3
#
_entry.id   77541cb2ffb9b875a4771dfe7c1b21e3
#
_cell.length_a   1.000
_cell.length_b   1.000
_cell.length_c   1.000
_cell.angle_alpha   90.00
_cell.angle_beta   90.00
_cell.angle_gamma   90.00
#
_symmetry.space_group_name_H-M   'P 1'
#
loop_
_entity.id
_entity.type
_entity.pdbx_description
1 polymer ?
#
loop_
_entity_poly.entity_id
_entity_poly.type
_entity_poly.pdbx_seq_one_letter_code
_entity_poly.pdbx_strand_id
1 'polypeptide(L)'
;MLEKLKELALRYEDLQAQLADPSVYGDAERLKTVNRELKDLTPVAEAYQAYRQAEADRAAAEELLSDPEMRELAQEELTAAREEMERLRQELKLLLLPKDPNDRKNVILEIRAGTGGEEAALFAASLLRMYTMYAAARGWRTDTVELNETELGGVKECSVLIEGEGAWSRLKFESGVHRVQRVPVTESNGRIQTSAATVAVLPEAEGVDVKLDPADIEMQVYRASGAGGQHVNKTSSAVRLIHRPTGLVVECQQERSQFQNRDKAMRLLASRLYEIEREKQDADIARERKSQVGSGDRSEKIRTYNFPQGRVTDHRIGLTLYLIDAVLDGELDELIDALVTADQAEKLKNGGGEP
;
A
#
# COMPACT_ATOMS: atom_id res chain seq x y z
N MET A 1 16.90 18.52 -8.22
CA MET A 1 17.32 17.46 -7.27
C MET A 1 18.04 18.01 -6.05
N LEU A 2 19.20 18.69 -6.19
CA LEU A 2 19.98 19.17 -5.03
C LEU A 2 19.23 20.16 -4.13
N GLU A 3 18.45 21.09 -4.70
CA GLU A 3 17.61 22.02 -3.92
C GLU A 3 16.59 21.26 -3.05
N LYS A 4 15.90 20.27 -3.63
CA LYS A 4 14.94 19.44 -2.90
C LYS A 4 15.61 18.64 -1.78
N LEU A 5 16.82 18.11 -2.01
CA LEU A 5 17.59 17.40 -0.98
C LEU A 5 17.97 18.31 0.18
N LYS A 6 18.36 19.56 -0.13
CA LYS A 6 18.68 20.57 0.88
C LYS A 6 17.44 20.91 1.73
N GLU A 7 16.28 21.08 1.12
CA GLU A 7 15.02 21.32 1.84
C GLU A 7 14.66 20.14 2.76
N LEU A 8 14.81 18.89 2.27
CA LEU A 8 14.56 17.69 3.07
C LEU A 8 15.54 17.54 4.23
N ALA A 9 16.81 17.89 4.04
CA ALA A 9 17.81 17.88 5.11
C ALA A 9 17.49 18.94 6.19
N LEU A 10 17.09 20.15 5.82
CA LEU A 10 16.64 21.17 6.76
C LEU A 10 15.38 20.72 7.51
N ARG A 11 14.46 20.07 6.82
CA ARG A 11 13.25 19.51 7.46
C ARG A 11 13.58 18.43 8.47
N TYR A 12 14.56 17.57 8.16
CA TYR A 12 15.06 16.54 9.07
C TYR A 12 15.65 17.15 10.35
N GLU A 13 16.48 18.19 10.23
CA GLU A 13 17.04 18.93 11.36
C GLU A 13 15.95 19.60 12.22
N ASP A 14 14.94 20.19 11.60
CA ASP A 14 13.79 20.79 12.28
C ASP A 14 13.00 19.73 13.07
N LEU A 15 12.77 18.55 12.50
CA LEU A 15 12.09 17.45 13.19
C LEU A 15 12.91 16.91 14.37
N GLN A 16 14.23 16.83 14.23
CA GLN A 16 15.11 16.47 15.35
C GLN A 16 15.03 17.51 16.49
N ALA A 17 15.02 18.80 16.14
CA ALA A 17 14.84 19.86 17.11
C ALA A 17 13.47 19.80 17.80
N GLN A 18 12.40 19.49 17.06
CA GLN A 18 11.06 19.29 17.63
C GLN A 18 11.03 18.10 18.61
N LEU A 19 11.74 17.01 18.35
CA LEU A 19 11.84 15.88 19.31
C LEU A 19 12.63 16.25 20.58
N ALA A 20 13.50 17.25 20.53
CA ALA A 20 14.20 17.76 21.71
C ALA A 20 13.29 18.65 22.59
N ASP A 21 12.13 19.10 22.10
CA ASP A 21 11.17 19.93 22.84
C ASP A 21 10.29 19.06 23.74
N PRO A 22 10.33 19.25 25.08
CA PRO A 22 9.49 18.50 26.01
C PRO A 22 7.98 18.62 25.75
N SER A 23 7.52 19.68 25.11
CA SER A 23 6.10 19.90 24.79
C SER A 23 5.54 18.85 23.80
N VAL A 24 6.38 18.27 22.95
CA VAL A 24 5.98 17.27 21.97
C VAL A 24 5.66 15.93 22.63
N TYR A 25 6.30 15.61 23.76
CA TYR A 25 6.03 14.36 24.50
C TYR A 25 4.68 14.35 25.21
N GLY A 26 4.05 15.50 25.41
CA GLY A 26 2.72 15.63 25.98
C GLY A 26 1.57 15.30 25.01
N ASP A 27 1.86 15.27 23.70
CA ASP A 27 0.91 14.99 22.63
C ASP A 27 1.31 13.74 21.86
N ALA A 28 0.65 12.61 22.16
CA ALA A 28 0.97 11.31 21.59
C ALA A 28 0.80 11.27 20.06
N GLU A 29 -0.19 11.97 19.51
CA GLU A 29 -0.43 12.01 18.05
C GLU A 29 0.64 12.83 17.34
N ARG A 30 1.01 13.97 17.92
CA ARG A 30 2.09 14.80 17.40
C ARG A 30 3.43 14.08 17.47
N LEU A 31 3.75 13.42 18.58
CA LEU A 31 4.96 12.61 18.74
C LEU A 31 5.04 11.49 17.70
N LYS A 32 3.93 10.79 17.48
CA LYS A 32 3.83 9.73 16.47
C LYS A 32 4.07 10.28 15.06
N THR A 33 3.50 11.44 14.76
CA THR A 33 3.66 12.08 13.44
C THR A 33 5.10 12.52 13.20
N VAL A 34 5.74 13.19 14.18
CA VAL A 34 7.14 13.65 14.10
C VAL A 34 8.10 12.46 13.95
N ASN A 35 7.95 11.42 14.78
CA ASN A 35 8.78 10.21 14.69
C ASN A 35 8.61 9.51 13.34
N ARG A 36 7.40 9.47 12.81
CA ARG A 36 7.10 8.86 11.50
C ARG A 36 7.81 9.62 10.37
N GLU A 37 7.68 10.95 10.34
CA GLU A 37 8.31 11.79 9.33
C GLU A 37 9.84 11.74 9.45
N LEU A 38 10.38 11.73 10.67
CA LEU A 38 11.81 11.58 10.92
C LEU A 38 12.35 10.25 10.36
N LYS A 39 11.67 9.12 10.67
CA LYS A 39 12.04 7.79 10.15
C LYS A 39 12.05 7.75 8.62
N ASP A 40 11.12 8.48 7.98
CA ASP A 40 11.06 8.56 6.52
C ASP A 40 12.19 9.36 5.90
N LEU A 41 12.62 10.43 6.56
CA LEU A 41 13.64 11.34 6.06
C LEU A 41 15.07 10.90 6.43
N THR A 42 15.25 10.06 7.46
CA THR A 42 16.57 9.60 7.92
C THR A 42 17.44 9.07 6.78
N PRO A 43 16.98 8.11 5.94
CA PRO A 43 17.83 7.57 4.87
C PRO A 43 18.25 8.64 3.84
N VAL A 44 17.35 9.58 3.54
CA VAL A 44 17.64 10.69 2.60
C VAL A 44 18.65 11.65 3.20
N ALA A 45 18.49 12.01 4.48
CA ALA A 45 19.38 12.94 5.19
C ALA A 45 20.80 12.35 5.33
N GLU A 46 20.91 11.09 5.72
CA GLU A 46 22.19 10.38 5.86
C GLU A 46 22.92 10.26 4.51
N ALA A 47 22.22 9.82 3.45
CA ALA A 47 22.80 9.72 2.11
C ALA A 47 23.21 11.11 1.56
N TYR A 48 22.41 12.15 1.84
CA TYR A 48 22.77 13.52 1.44
C TYR A 48 23.97 14.06 2.22
N GLN A 49 24.08 13.78 3.51
CA GLN A 49 25.22 14.16 4.32
C GLN A 49 26.51 13.46 3.83
N ALA A 50 26.42 12.16 3.52
CA ALA A 50 27.53 11.41 2.93
C ALA A 50 27.94 12.00 1.55
N TYR A 51 26.96 12.37 0.71
CA TYR A 51 27.24 13.03 -0.56
C TYR A 51 27.98 14.36 -0.38
N ARG A 52 27.57 15.18 0.60
CA ARG A 52 28.23 16.44 0.92
C ARG A 52 29.64 16.25 1.44
N GLN A 53 29.88 15.17 2.21
CA GLN A 53 31.22 14.80 2.66
C GLN A 53 32.09 14.41 1.47
N ALA A 54 31.62 13.52 0.61
CA ALA A 54 32.37 13.13 -0.60
C ALA A 54 32.65 14.31 -1.55
N GLU A 55 31.75 15.31 -1.62
CA GLU A 55 31.97 16.56 -2.35
C GLU A 55 33.10 17.40 -1.73
N ALA A 56 33.17 17.48 -0.41
CA ALA A 56 34.25 18.17 0.31
C ALA A 56 35.58 17.45 0.16
N ASP A 57 35.59 16.11 0.26
CA ASP A 57 36.77 15.27 0.07
C ASP A 57 37.34 15.43 -1.36
N ARG A 58 36.45 15.45 -2.37
CA ARG A 58 36.81 15.74 -3.76
C ARG A 58 37.50 17.10 -3.88
N ALA A 59 36.91 18.17 -3.26
CA ALA A 59 37.49 19.50 -3.34
C ALA A 59 38.85 19.57 -2.65
N ALA A 60 39.01 18.91 -1.50
CA ALA A 60 40.29 18.84 -0.79
C ALA A 60 41.35 18.07 -1.63
N ALA A 61 40.99 16.95 -2.24
CA ALA A 61 41.88 16.22 -3.12
C ALA A 61 42.30 17.04 -4.37
N GLU A 62 41.35 17.81 -4.95
CA GLU A 62 41.64 18.70 -6.09
C GLU A 62 42.67 19.82 -5.71
N GLU A 63 42.64 20.36 -4.50
CA GLU A 63 43.61 21.32 -4.00
C GLU A 63 45.01 20.70 -3.82
N LEU A 64 45.06 19.46 -3.29
CA LEU A 64 46.33 18.72 -3.05
C LEU A 64 47.02 18.27 -4.32
N LEU A 65 46.35 18.20 -5.48
CA LEU A 65 46.94 17.87 -6.76
C LEU A 65 48.06 18.84 -7.19
N SER A 66 48.05 20.05 -6.67
CA SER A 66 49.09 21.08 -6.94
C SER A 66 50.41 20.80 -6.21
N ASP A 67 50.42 19.97 -5.17
CA ASP A 67 51.60 19.58 -4.41
C ASP A 67 52.25 18.32 -5.04
N PRO A 68 53.50 18.39 -5.52
CA PRO A 68 54.18 17.27 -6.15
C PRO A 68 54.34 16.03 -5.24
N GLU A 69 54.48 16.22 -3.92
CA GLU A 69 54.68 15.15 -2.95
C GLU A 69 53.39 14.42 -2.63
N MET A 70 52.26 15.11 -2.73
CA MET A 70 50.93 14.57 -2.43
C MET A 70 50.14 14.12 -3.66
N ARG A 71 50.67 14.36 -4.86
CA ARG A 71 49.93 14.22 -6.12
C ARG A 71 49.37 12.83 -6.36
N GLU A 72 50.14 11.79 -6.06
CA GLU A 72 49.73 10.40 -6.30
C GLU A 72 48.57 10.03 -5.35
N LEU A 73 48.70 10.34 -4.07
CA LEU A 73 47.67 10.10 -3.07
C LEU A 73 46.41 10.93 -3.38
N ALA A 74 46.58 12.22 -3.72
CA ALA A 74 45.46 13.08 -4.10
C ALA A 74 44.71 12.58 -5.33
N GLN A 75 45.38 11.93 -6.29
CA GLN A 75 44.75 11.33 -7.47
C GLN A 75 43.91 10.10 -7.11
N GLU A 76 44.36 9.29 -6.17
CA GLU A 76 43.61 8.13 -5.66
C GLU A 76 42.38 8.59 -4.88
N GLU A 77 42.55 9.55 -3.96
CA GLU A 77 41.44 10.12 -3.18
C GLU A 77 40.39 10.80 -4.08
N LEU A 78 40.84 11.54 -5.10
CA LEU A 78 39.94 12.17 -6.07
C LEU A 78 39.10 11.14 -6.84
N THR A 79 39.73 10.01 -7.23
CA THR A 79 39.04 8.96 -7.93
C THR A 79 38.00 8.29 -7.03
N ALA A 80 38.39 7.94 -5.81
CA ALA A 80 37.48 7.34 -4.82
C ALA A 80 36.31 8.27 -4.47
N ALA A 81 36.57 9.56 -4.25
CA ALA A 81 35.53 10.55 -3.97
C ALA A 81 34.53 10.71 -5.13
N ARG A 82 35.02 10.67 -6.39
CA ARG A 82 34.14 10.74 -7.57
C ARG A 82 33.25 9.50 -7.72
N GLU A 83 33.81 8.32 -7.50
CA GLU A 83 33.03 7.06 -7.53
C GLU A 83 31.96 7.04 -6.44
N GLU A 84 32.32 7.46 -5.22
CA GLU A 84 31.39 7.53 -4.11
C GLU A 84 30.28 8.58 -4.33
N MET A 85 30.61 9.76 -4.88
CA MET A 85 29.61 10.76 -5.27
C MET A 85 28.61 10.21 -6.30
N GLU A 86 29.08 9.47 -7.31
CA GLU A 86 28.18 8.92 -8.32
C GLU A 86 27.29 7.81 -7.71
N ARG A 87 27.85 6.94 -6.86
CA ARG A 87 27.09 5.93 -6.13
C ARG A 87 25.99 6.57 -5.29
N LEU A 88 26.34 7.57 -4.46
CA LEU A 88 25.40 8.26 -3.59
C LEU A 88 24.36 9.06 -4.39
N ARG A 89 24.74 9.59 -5.56
CA ARG A 89 23.82 10.28 -6.47
C ARG A 89 22.74 9.34 -7.00
N GLN A 90 23.10 8.11 -7.35
CA GLN A 90 22.13 7.10 -7.79
C GLN A 90 21.22 6.67 -6.62
N GLU A 91 21.80 6.45 -5.45
CA GLU A 91 21.05 6.13 -4.23
C GLU A 91 20.04 7.23 -3.88
N LEU A 92 20.46 8.50 -3.89
CA LEU A 92 19.60 9.66 -3.64
C LEU A 92 18.47 9.78 -4.66
N LYS A 93 18.69 9.42 -5.94
CA LYS A 93 17.62 9.39 -6.94
C LYS A 93 16.55 8.35 -6.59
N LEU A 94 16.95 7.18 -6.09
CA LEU A 94 16.03 6.13 -5.66
C LEU A 94 15.23 6.56 -4.42
N LEU A 95 15.91 7.15 -3.43
CA LEU A 95 15.29 7.64 -2.20
C LEU A 95 14.29 8.79 -2.42
N LEU A 96 14.47 9.56 -3.49
CA LEU A 96 13.57 10.66 -3.88
C LEU A 96 12.36 10.20 -4.69
N LEU A 97 12.29 8.92 -5.10
CA LEU A 97 11.10 8.41 -5.77
C LEU A 97 9.86 8.55 -4.88
N PRO A 98 8.71 8.89 -5.45
CA PRO A 98 7.48 8.99 -4.69
C PRO A 98 7.16 7.64 -4.04
N LYS A 99 7.07 7.63 -2.72
CA LYS A 99 6.64 6.45 -1.95
C LYS A 99 5.13 6.26 -2.13
N ASP A 100 4.71 5.02 -2.27
CA ASP A 100 3.29 4.67 -2.27
C ASP A 100 2.71 4.95 -0.86
N PRO A 101 1.64 5.73 -0.73
CA PRO A 101 1.01 6.00 0.56
C PRO A 101 0.55 4.73 1.29
N ASN A 102 0.32 3.66 0.54
CA ASN A 102 -0.09 2.37 1.08
C ASN A 102 1.08 1.49 1.54
N ASP A 103 2.36 1.86 1.28
CA ASP A 103 3.54 1.01 1.58
C ASP A 103 3.63 0.55 3.05
N ARG A 104 2.93 1.25 3.95
CA ARG A 104 2.89 0.95 5.38
C ARG A 104 1.63 0.24 5.85
N LYS A 105 0.67 0.06 4.95
CA LYS A 105 -0.59 -0.61 5.29
C LYS A 105 -0.38 -2.12 5.38
N ASN A 106 -1.20 -2.74 6.18
CA ASN A 106 -1.37 -4.17 6.16
C ASN A 106 -2.01 -4.59 4.83
N VAL A 107 -1.95 -5.86 4.53
CA VAL A 107 -2.40 -6.43 3.26
C VAL A 107 -3.57 -7.38 3.49
N ILE A 108 -4.61 -7.23 2.70
CA ILE A 108 -5.62 -8.26 2.50
C ILE A 108 -5.25 -9.01 1.22
N LEU A 109 -4.84 -10.27 1.38
CA LEU A 109 -4.48 -11.16 0.29
C LEU A 109 -5.68 -12.06 -0.01
N GLU A 110 -6.24 -11.95 -1.21
CA GLU A 110 -7.33 -12.81 -1.67
C GLU A 110 -6.82 -13.75 -2.75
N ILE A 111 -7.06 -15.05 -2.58
CA ILE A 111 -6.68 -16.07 -3.55
C ILE A 111 -7.95 -16.81 -3.98
N ARG A 112 -8.13 -16.94 -5.29
CA ARG A 112 -9.27 -17.66 -5.87
C ARG A 112 -8.80 -18.65 -6.91
N ALA A 113 -9.38 -19.85 -6.88
CA ALA A 113 -9.22 -20.81 -7.94
C ALA A 113 -9.81 -20.25 -9.25
N GLY A 114 -9.01 -20.26 -10.31
CA GLY A 114 -9.41 -19.85 -11.65
C GLY A 114 -9.74 -21.04 -12.55
N THR A 115 -9.27 -20.98 -13.79
CA THR A 115 -9.48 -22.05 -14.77
C THR A 115 -8.69 -23.31 -14.40
N GLY A 116 -9.38 -24.47 -14.26
CA GLY A 116 -8.70 -25.74 -13.99
C GLY A 116 -9.45 -26.66 -13.00
N GLY A 117 -10.62 -26.24 -12.50
CA GLY A 117 -11.43 -27.03 -11.58
C GLY A 117 -10.70 -27.34 -10.27
N GLU A 118 -10.71 -28.59 -9.82
CA GLU A 118 -10.09 -29.02 -8.56
C GLU A 118 -8.59 -28.77 -8.53
N GLU A 119 -7.88 -28.91 -9.67
CA GLU A 119 -6.45 -28.64 -9.76
C GLU A 119 -6.12 -27.16 -9.52
N ALA A 120 -6.98 -26.25 -9.96
CA ALA A 120 -6.86 -24.83 -9.67
C ALA A 120 -7.03 -24.54 -8.17
N ALA A 121 -7.95 -25.26 -7.50
CA ALA A 121 -8.16 -25.14 -6.05
C ALA A 121 -6.94 -25.69 -5.26
N LEU A 122 -6.37 -26.82 -5.67
CA LEU A 122 -5.15 -27.36 -5.07
C LEU A 122 -3.95 -26.42 -5.28
N PHE A 123 -3.87 -25.77 -6.43
CA PHE A 123 -2.83 -24.77 -6.67
C PHE A 123 -3.04 -23.51 -5.83
N ALA A 124 -4.28 -23.05 -5.67
CA ALA A 124 -4.60 -21.94 -4.78
C ALA A 124 -4.19 -22.24 -3.33
N ALA A 125 -4.38 -23.48 -2.84
CA ALA A 125 -3.88 -23.92 -1.55
C ALA A 125 -2.34 -23.85 -1.46
N SER A 126 -1.64 -24.22 -2.55
CA SER A 126 -0.18 -24.11 -2.61
C SER A 126 0.28 -22.65 -2.54
N LEU A 127 -0.41 -21.73 -3.20
CA LEU A 127 -0.14 -20.29 -3.13
C LEU A 127 -0.40 -19.72 -1.72
N LEU A 128 -1.51 -20.13 -1.09
CA LEU A 128 -1.82 -19.73 0.28
C LEU A 128 -0.70 -20.14 1.23
N ARG A 129 -0.23 -21.39 1.14
CA ARG A 129 0.89 -21.88 1.94
C ARG A 129 2.17 -21.07 1.65
N MET A 130 2.50 -20.83 0.40
CA MET A 130 3.66 -20.03 -0.03
C MET A 130 3.68 -18.64 0.61
N TYR A 131 2.58 -17.90 0.53
CA TYR A 131 2.49 -16.56 1.11
C TYR A 131 2.49 -16.57 2.63
N THR A 132 1.86 -17.58 3.26
CA THR A 132 1.87 -17.72 4.72
C THR A 132 3.30 -17.99 5.22
N MET A 133 4.06 -18.84 4.52
CA MET A 133 5.47 -19.12 4.87
C MET A 133 6.36 -17.90 4.64
N TYR A 134 6.15 -17.18 3.55
CA TYR A 134 6.85 -15.92 3.29
C TYR A 134 6.59 -14.89 4.39
N ALA A 135 5.33 -14.69 4.77
CA ALA A 135 4.94 -13.80 5.85
C ALA A 135 5.60 -14.19 7.18
N ALA A 136 5.60 -15.49 7.52
CA ALA A 136 6.24 -16.01 8.72
C ALA A 136 7.77 -15.75 8.71
N ALA A 137 8.44 -15.96 7.57
CA ALA A 137 9.86 -15.69 7.42
C ALA A 137 10.21 -14.21 7.61
N ARG A 138 9.29 -13.31 7.27
CA ARG A 138 9.41 -11.86 7.47
C ARG A 138 8.99 -11.39 8.86
N GLY A 139 8.49 -12.28 9.72
CA GLY A 139 7.97 -11.94 11.04
C GLY A 139 6.62 -11.23 10.99
N TRP A 140 5.89 -11.32 9.87
CA TRP A 140 4.55 -10.77 9.74
C TRP A 140 3.52 -11.73 10.32
N ARG A 141 2.47 -11.17 10.90
CA ARG A 141 1.34 -11.96 11.41
C ARG A 141 0.35 -12.21 10.27
N THR A 142 -0.18 -13.42 10.21
CA THR A 142 -1.24 -13.79 9.27
C THR A 142 -2.49 -14.19 10.02
N ASP A 143 -3.64 -13.69 9.59
CA ASP A 143 -4.96 -14.05 10.11
C ASP A 143 -5.88 -14.40 8.94
N THR A 144 -6.44 -15.61 8.95
CA THR A 144 -7.34 -16.06 7.90
C THR A 144 -8.75 -15.56 8.17
N VAL A 145 -9.20 -14.62 7.37
CA VAL A 145 -10.52 -13.99 7.48
C VAL A 145 -11.61 -14.88 6.90
N GLU A 146 -11.34 -15.48 5.74
CA GLU A 146 -12.26 -16.36 5.04
C GLU A 146 -11.49 -17.50 4.37
N LEU A 147 -12.03 -18.72 4.45
CA LEU A 147 -11.45 -19.90 3.82
C LEU A 147 -12.57 -20.83 3.35
N ASN A 148 -12.61 -21.04 2.03
CA ASN A 148 -13.54 -21.99 1.39
C ASN A 148 -12.72 -23.10 0.75
N GLU A 149 -12.70 -24.26 1.41
CA GLU A 149 -11.94 -25.44 1.01
C GLU A 149 -12.76 -26.40 0.14
N THR A 150 -12.06 -27.24 -0.61
CA THR A 150 -12.64 -28.39 -1.32
C THR A 150 -12.45 -29.66 -0.51
N GLU A 151 -13.18 -30.71 -0.88
CA GLU A 151 -13.09 -32.03 -0.22
C GLU A 151 -11.68 -32.66 -0.34
N LEU A 152 -10.92 -32.28 -1.36
CA LEU A 152 -9.54 -32.76 -1.59
C LEU A 152 -8.46 -31.85 -0.99
N GLY A 153 -8.83 -30.89 -0.14
CA GLY A 153 -7.89 -29.96 0.51
C GLY A 153 -7.43 -28.82 -0.41
N GLY A 154 -8.11 -28.59 -1.52
CA GLY A 154 -7.93 -27.40 -2.34
C GLY A 154 -8.63 -26.18 -1.73
N VAL A 155 -8.31 -24.98 -2.18
CA VAL A 155 -8.92 -23.71 -1.78
C VAL A 155 -9.66 -23.12 -2.97
N LYS A 156 -10.99 -23.00 -2.86
CA LYS A 156 -11.79 -22.30 -3.88
C LYS A 156 -11.58 -20.80 -3.79
N GLU A 157 -11.61 -20.29 -2.57
CA GLU A 157 -11.42 -18.88 -2.25
C GLU A 157 -10.90 -18.76 -0.83
N CYS A 158 -9.96 -17.85 -0.60
CA CYS A 158 -9.56 -17.44 0.74
C CYS A 158 -9.21 -15.98 0.77
N SER A 159 -9.36 -15.39 1.97
CA SER A 159 -8.95 -14.04 2.30
C SER A 159 -8.09 -14.07 3.56
N VAL A 160 -6.88 -13.53 3.49
CA VAL A 160 -5.91 -13.52 4.59
C VAL A 160 -5.45 -12.10 4.85
N LEU A 161 -5.58 -11.66 6.09
CA LEU A 161 -4.96 -10.43 6.55
C LEU A 161 -3.50 -10.70 6.91
N ILE A 162 -2.58 -9.92 6.34
CA ILE A 162 -1.14 -9.98 6.60
C ILE A 162 -0.74 -8.66 7.25
N GLU A 163 -0.39 -8.71 8.53
CA GLU A 163 -0.03 -7.55 9.34
C GLU A 163 1.49 -7.50 9.51
N GLY A 164 2.10 -6.41 9.06
CA GLY A 164 3.52 -6.21 9.22
C GLY A 164 4.07 -5.00 8.47
N GLU A 165 5.14 -4.43 9.00
CA GLU A 165 5.78 -3.28 8.35
C GLU A 165 6.33 -3.67 6.97
N GLY A 166 5.93 -2.92 5.94
CA GLY A 166 6.37 -3.17 4.56
C GLY A 166 5.66 -4.32 3.84
N ALA A 167 4.61 -4.91 4.43
CA ALA A 167 3.86 -6.00 3.80
C ALA A 167 3.29 -5.58 2.43
N TRP A 168 2.66 -4.41 2.36
CA TRP A 168 2.16 -3.87 1.10
C TRP A 168 3.27 -3.64 0.08
N SER A 169 4.36 -3.00 0.46
CA SER A 169 5.46 -2.65 -0.45
C SER A 169 6.06 -3.85 -1.17
N ARG A 170 6.00 -5.03 -0.55
CA ARG A 170 6.49 -6.30 -1.09
C ARG A 170 5.41 -7.06 -1.86
N LEU A 171 4.24 -7.23 -1.26
CA LEU A 171 3.19 -8.09 -1.80
C LEU A 171 2.36 -7.45 -2.92
N LYS A 172 2.35 -6.13 -3.06
CA LYS A 172 1.64 -5.43 -4.15
C LYS A 172 2.01 -5.94 -5.56
N PHE A 173 3.18 -6.52 -5.72
CA PHE A 173 3.63 -7.12 -6.98
C PHE A 173 3.11 -8.53 -7.23
N GLU A 174 2.44 -9.14 -6.26
CA GLU A 174 1.92 -10.50 -6.36
C GLU A 174 0.50 -10.58 -6.93
N SER A 175 -0.14 -9.42 -7.14
CA SER A 175 -1.48 -9.35 -7.71
C SER A 175 -1.51 -9.76 -9.18
N GLY A 176 -2.45 -10.62 -9.56
CA GLY A 176 -2.67 -11.09 -10.92
C GLY A 176 -2.99 -12.57 -11.04
N VAL A 177 -2.83 -13.09 -12.26
CA VAL A 177 -3.09 -14.49 -12.57
C VAL A 177 -1.81 -15.31 -12.47
N HIS A 178 -1.79 -16.31 -11.60
CA HIS A 178 -0.72 -17.29 -11.44
C HIS A 178 -1.09 -18.56 -12.18
N ARG A 179 -0.19 -19.05 -13.03
CA ARG A 179 -0.40 -20.22 -13.87
C ARG A 179 0.47 -21.39 -13.41
N VAL A 180 -0.11 -22.55 -13.24
CA VAL A 180 0.61 -23.78 -12.93
C VAL A 180 0.57 -24.75 -14.11
N GLN A 181 1.68 -25.46 -14.33
CA GLN A 181 1.83 -26.55 -15.27
C GLN A 181 2.40 -27.74 -14.52
N ARG A 182 1.54 -28.73 -14.22
CA ARG A 182 1.94 -29.99 -13.57
C ARG A 182 0.98 -31.11 -13.97
N VAL A 183 1.34 -32.33 -13.64
CA VAL A 183 0.39 -33.46 -13.70
C VAL A 183 -0.52 -33.34 -12.48
N PRO A 184 -1.84 -33.14 -12.65
CA PRO A 184 -2.77 -33.08 -11.53
C PRO A 184 -2.78 -34.36 -10.70
N VAL A 185 -3.04 -34.25 -9.41
CA VAL A 185 -3.21 -35.44 -8.54
C VAL A 185 -4.41 -36.28 -8.99
N THR A 186 -5.38 -35.67 -9.66
CA THR A 186 -6.59 -36.31 -10.19
C THR A 186 -6.40 -36.93 -11.57
N GLU A 187 -5.23 -36.81 -12.20
CA GLU A 187 -4.96 -37.28 -13.56
C GLU A 187 -4.31 -38.66 -13.54
N SER A 188 -5.02 -39.66 -14.10
CA SER A 188 -4.54 -41.02 -14.15
C SER A 188 -3.57 -41.33 -15.29
N ASN A 189 -3.58 -40.53 -16.37
CA ASN A 189 -2.78 -40.75 -17.58
C ASN A 189 -1.45 -40.00 -17.61
N GLY A 190 -1.08 -39.31 -16.54
CA GLY A 190 0.18 -38.59 -16.45
C GLY A 190 0.27 -37.37 -17.37
N ARG A 191 -0.83 -36.84 -17.87
CA ARG A 191 -0.84 -35.69 -18.77
C ARG A 191 -0.62 -34.40 -17.98
N ILE A 192 0.30 -33.57 -18.46
CA ILE A 192 0.50 -32.22 -17.92
C ILE A 192 -0.71 -31.37 -18.26
N GLN A 193 -1.33 -30.80 -17.23
CA GLN A 193 -2.43 -29.84 -17.39
C GLN A 193 -1.98 -28.45 -16.98
N THR A 194 -2.70 -27.46 -17.47
CA THR A 194 -2.45 -26.05 -17.15
C THR A 194 -3.66 -25.50 -16.42
N SER A 195 -3.44 -25.09 -15.19
CA SER A 195 -4.45 -24.46 -14.34
C SER A 195 -4.01 -23.05 -13.92
N ALA A 196 -4.94 -22.27 -13.43
CA ALA A 196 -4.68 -20.92 -12.98
C ALA A 196 -5.38 -20.63 -11.66
N ALA A 197 -4.77 -19.80 -10.84
CA ALA A 197 -5.37 -19.16 -9.68
C ALA A 197 -5.12 -17.66 -9.75
N THR A 198 -6.03 -16.88 -9.20
CA THR A 198 -5.91 -15.42 -9.15
C THR A 198 -5.55 -14.97 -7.75
N VAL A 199 -4.69 -14.00 -7.67
CA VAL A 199 -4.27 -13.34 -6.43
C VAL A 199 -4.64 -11.87 -6.53
N ALA A 200 -5.43 -11.38 -5.60
CA ALA A 200 -5.64 -9.95 -5.41
C ALA A 200 -4.94 -9.50 -4.12
N VAL A 201 -4.24 -8.40 -4.19
CA VAL A 201 -3.55 -7.78 -3.07
C VAL A 201 -4.14 -6.41 -2.86
N LEU A 202 -4.80 -6.22 -1.72
CA LEU A 202 -5.51 -4.99 -1.39
C LEU A 202 -4.92 -4.40 -0.11
N PRO A 203 -4.78 -3.07 -0.02
CA PRO A 203 -4.39 -2.45 1.23
C PRO A 203 -5.52 -2.60 2.25
N GLU A 204 -5.18 -2.83 3.52
CA GLU A 204 -6.18 -2.80 4.59
C GLU A 204 -6.86 -1.43 4.61
N ALA A 205 -8.19 -1.44 4.53
CA ALA A 205 -8.98 -0.23 4.55
C ALA A 205 -8.98 0.39 5.95
N GLU A 206 -8.67 1.67 6.04
CA GLU A 206 -8.87 2.43 7.25
C GLU A 206 -10.38 2.60 7.50
N GLY A 207 -10.78 2.59 8.77
CA GLY A 207 -12.18 2.84 9.12
C GLY A 207 -12.65 4.19 8.61
N VAL A 208 -13.85 4.21 8.04
CA VAL A 208 -14.45 5.45 7.56
C VAL A 208 -14.77 6.34 8.76
N ASP A 209 -14.11 7.49 8.88
CA ASP A 209 -14.39 8.49 9.91
C ASP A 209 -15.08 9.70 9.27
N VAL A 210 -16.37 9.83 9.54
CA VAL A 210 -17.17 10.95 9.04
C VAL A 210 -17.20 12.06 10.08
N LYS A 211 -16.42 13.09 9.84
CA LYS A 211 -16.48 14.34 10.64
C LYS A 211 -17.52 15.26 10.05
N LEU A 212 -18.56 15.56 10.84
CA LEU A 212 -19.55 16.56 10.48
C LEU A 212 -19.01 17.95 10.85
N ASP A 213 -18.71 18.76 9.83
CA ASP A 213 -18.44 20.19 10.06
C ASP A 213 -19.78 20.95 10.16
N PRO A 214 -20.07 21.62 11.27
CA PRO A 214 -21.28 22.45 11.40
C PRO A 214 -21.42 23.54 10.32
N ALA A 215 -20.31 24.00 9.74
CA ALA A 215 -20.29 24.98 8.67
C ALA A 215 -20.88 24.45 7.35
N ASP A 216 -20.81 23.14 7.14
CA ASP A 216 -21.31 22.46 5.93
C ASP A 216 -22.80 22.08 6.05
N ILE A 217 -23.41 22.31 7.21
CA ILE A 217 -24.78 21.89 7.47
C ILE A 217 -25.69 23.11 7.49
N GLU A 218 -26.64 23.17 6.56
CA GLU A 218 -27.71 24.12 6.56
C GLU A 218 -28.90 23.54 7.31
N MET A 219 -29.40 24.27 8.36
CA MET A 219 -30.55 23.87 9.14
C MET A 219 -31.75 24.72 8.81
N GLN A 220 -32.85 24.10 8.43
CA GLN A 220 -34.14 24.71 8.20
C GLN A 220 -35.13 24.16 9.21
N VAL A 221 -35.94 25.07 9.76
CA VAL A 221 -36.98 24.75 10.75
C VAL A 221 -38.36 25.04 10.17
N TYR A 222 -39.25 24.08 10.28
CA TYR A 222 -40.60 24.21 9.75
C TYR A 222 -41.64 23.58 10.67
N ARG A 223 -42.92 23.77 10.36
CA ARG A 223 -44.02 23.19 11.13
C ARG A 223 -44.17 21.72 10.76
N ALA A 224 -44.24 20.85 11.79
CA ALA A 224 -44.49 19.44 11.57
C ALA A 224 -45.83 19.21 10.86
N SER A 225 -45.86 18.28 9.91
CA SER A 225 -47.06 17.85 9.20
C SER A 225 -47.61 16.55 9.83
N GLY A 226 -48.88 16.46 10.09
CA GLY A 226 -49.54 15.24 10.61
C GLY A 226 -50.77 15.51 11.47
N ALA A 227 -51.46 14.43 11.84
CA ALA A 227 -52.59 14.48 12.76
C ALA A 227 -52.11 14.88 14.17
N GLY A 228 -52.35 16.12 14.59
CA GLY A 228 -51.93 16.63 15.90
C GLY A 228 -52.77 17.79 16.36
N GLY A 229 -52.73 18.07 17.67
CA GLY A 229 -53.44 19.16 18.29
C GLY A 229 -52.80 20.54 18.06
N GLN A 230 -53.22 21.54 18.84
CA GLN A 230 -52.81 22.92 18.69
C GLN A 230 -51.27 23.16 18.71
N HIS A 231 -50.50 22.30 19.36
CA HIS A 231 -49.05 22.39 19.46
C HIS A 231 -48.36 22.12 18.10
N VAL A 232 -48.80 21.10 17.34
CA VAL A 232 -48.22 20.72 16.03
C VAL A 232 -48.45 21.83 15.00
N ASN A 233 -49.58 22.52 15.08
CA ASN A 233 -49.96 23.54 14.12
C ASN A 233 -49.37 24.93 14.42
N LYS A 234 -48.94 25.18 15.66
CA LYS A 234 -48.40 26.50 16.08
C LYS A 234 -46.90 26.57 16.24
N THR A 235 -46.21 25.44 16.55
CA THR A 235 -44.78 25.42 16.83
C THR A 235 -43.98 24.83 15.66
N SER A 236 -42.92 25.51 15.24
CA SER A 236 -41.99 25.02 14.24
C SER A 236 -40.98 24.07 14.92
N SER A 237 -41.38 22.81 15.13
CA SER A 237 -40.56 21.79 15.80
C SER A 237 -39.84 20.83 14.83
N ALA A 238 -40.27 20.76 13.57
CA ALA A 238 -39.63 19.94 12.57
C ALA A 238 -38.32 20.56 12.07
N VAL A 239 -37.30 19.72 11.88
CA VAL A 239 -35.97 20.13 11.45
C VAL A 239 -35.60 19.40 10.16
N ARG A 240 -35.12 20.15 9.19
CA ARG A 240 -34.49 19.67 7.96
C ARG A 240 -33.02 20.09 7.98
N LEU A 241 -32.13 19.16 7.78
CA LEU A 241 -30.71 19.39 7.63
C LEU A 241 -30.31 19.10 6.17
N ILE A 242 -29.52 19.99 5.60
CA ILE A 242 -28.99 19.88 4.27
C ILE A 242 -27.45 19.91 4.38
N HIS A 243 -26.81 18.84 4.00
CA HIS A 243 -25.36 18.80 3.91
C HIS A 243 -24.93 19.37 2.57
N ARG A 244 -24.35 20.57 2.56
CA ARG A 244 -24.05 21.34 1.35
C ARG A 244 -23.13 20.60 0.36
N PRO A 245 -22.03 19.96 0.82
CA PRO A 245 -21.11 19.30 -0.12
C PRO A 245 -21.73 18.13 -0.88
N THR A 246 -22.58 17.33 -0.22
CA THR A 246 -23.19 16.12 -0.83
C THR A 246 -24.61 16.34 -1.32
N GLY A 247 -25.25 17.46 -0.93
CA GLY A 247 -26.67 17.70 -1.21
C GLY A 247 -27.64 16.81 -0.45
N LEU A 248 -27.13 16.01 0.51
CA LEU A 248 -27.95 15.09 1.30
C LEU A 248 -28.91 15.87 2.21
N VAL A 249 -30.18 15.51 2.15
CA VAL A 249 -31.22 16.10 2.96
C VAL A 249 -31.79 15.10 3.94
N VAL A 250 -31.88 15.49 5.20
CA VAL A 250 -32.44 14.68 6.29
C VAL A 250 -33.46 15.48 7.04
N GLU A 251 -34.63 14.90 7.32
CA GLU A 251 -35.74 15.52 8.05
C GLU A 251 -36.08 14.72 9.30
N CYS A 252 -36.36 15.44 10.38
CA CYS A 252 -36.89 14.85 11.62
C CYS A 252 -38.02 15.71 12.21
N GLN A 253 -39.16 15.06 12.45
CA GLN A 253 -40.35 15.69 13.02
C GLN A 253 -41.03 14.82 14.08
N GLN A 254 -40.32 13.83 14.62
CA GLN A 254 -40.92 12.82 15.53
C GLN A 254 -41.14 13.34 16.95
N GLU A 255 -40.32 14.27 17.37
CA GLU A 255 -40.37 14.78 18.73
C GLU A 255 -41.11 16.15 18.82
N ARG A 256 -41.60 16.47 20.03
CA ARG A 256 -42.24 17.76 20.28
C ARG A 256 -41.22 18.90 20.39
N SER A 257 -39.98 18.60 20.72
CA SER A 257 -38.88 19.53 20.90
C SER A 257 -38.07 19.66 19.62
N GLN A 258 -37.92 20.90 19.14
CA GLN A 258 -37.03 21.22 18.02
C GLN A 258 -35.58 20.74 18.29
N PHE A 259 -35.11 20.87 19.53
CA PHE A 259 -33.75 20.47 19.90
C PHE A 259 -33.56 18.96 19.77
N GLN A 260 -34.53 18.16 20.23
CA GLN A 260 -34.50 16.71 20.09
C GLN A 260 -34.56 16.27 18.61
N ASN A 261 -35.38 16.93 17.80
CA ASN A 261 -35.45 16.67 16.36
C ASN A 261 -34.13 17.02 15.67
N ARG A 262 -33.45 18.10 16.07
CA ARG A 262 -32.13 18.47 15.57
C ARG A 262 -31.08 17.36 15.88
N ASP A 263 -31.00 16.91 17.13
CA ASP A 263 -30.07 15.91 17.55
C ASP A 263 -30.29 14.56 16.80
N LYS A 264 -31.55 14.17 16.65
CA LYS A 264 -31.92 12.99 15.86
C LYS A 264 -31.55 13.16 14.38
N ALA A 265 -31.84 14.32 13.78
CA ALA A 265 -31.48 14.60 12.39
C ALA A 265 -29.96 14.60 12.17
N MET A 266 -29.20 15.15 13.13
CA MET A 266 -27.73 15.12 13.08
C MET A 266 -27.18 13.69 13.10
N ARG A 267 -27.69 12.84 13.99
CA ARG A 267 -27.30 11.41 14.03
C ARG A 267 -27.67 10.67 12.74
N LEU A 268 -28.85 10.92 12.21
CA LEU A 268 -29.29 10.31 10.96
C LEU A 268 -28.48 10.81 9.77
N LEU A 269 -28.10 12.09 9.75
CA LEU A 269 -27.21 12.65 8.74
C LEU A 269 -25.83 11.99 8.80
N ALA A 270 -25.25 11.85 10.01
CA ALA A 270 -23.98 11.16 10.23
C ALA A 270 -24.02 9.72 9.72
N SER A 271 -25.07 8.98 10.07
CA SER A 271 -25.24 7.58 9.62
C SER A 271 -25.34 7.46 8.10
N ARG A 272 -26.10 8.33 7.44
CA ARG A 272 -26.23 8.30 5.97
C ARG A 272 -24.96 8.72 5.24
N LEU A 273 -24.23 9.70 5.76
CA LEU A 273 -22.92 10.07 5.19
C LEU A 273 -21.91 8.93 5.36
N TYR A 274 -21.92 8.26 6.51
CA TYR A 274 -21.10 7.07 6.73
C TYR A 274 -21.42 5.95 5.73
N GLU A 275 -22.70 5.68 5.47
CA GLU A 275 -23.14 4.70 4.48
C GLU A 275 -22.62 5.06 3.06
N ILE A 276 -22.76 6.33 2.65
CA ILE A 276 -22.30 6.80 1.35
C ILE A 276 -20.79 6.66 1.20
N GLU A 277 -20.01 7.07 2.20
CA GLU A 277 -18.56 6.95 2.15
C GLU A 277 -18.09 5.49 2.16
N ARG A 278 -18.78 4.64 2.94
CA ARG A 278 -18.55 3.21 2.93
C ARG A 278 -18.83 2.57 1.55
N GLU A 279 -19.98 2.91 0.95
CA GLU A 279 -20.32 2.41 -0.40
C GLU A 279 -19.30 2.85 -1.46
N LYS A 280 -18.76 4.08 -1.37
CA LYS A 280 -17.70 4.54 -2.26
C LYS A 280 -16.43 3.72 -2.05
N GLN A 281 -16.01 3.54 -0.80
CA GLN A 281 -14.83 2.74 -0.47
C GLN A 281 -14.96 1.31 -0.98
N ASP A 282 -16.12 0.67 -0.74
CA ASP A 282 -16.41 -0.69 -1.21
C ASP A 282 -16.37 -0.77 -2.75
N ALA A 283 -16.91 0.26 -3.44
CA ALA A 283 -16.88 0.33 -4.90
C ALA A 283 -15.46 0.53 -5.45
N ASP A 284 -14.62 1.33 -4.80
CA ASP A 284 -13.23 1.53 -5.19
C ASP A 284 -12.40 0.26 -4.98
N ILE A 285 -12.56 -0.41 -3.85
CA ILE A 285 -11.93 -1.72 -3.56
C ILE A 285 -12.37 -2.77 -4.59
N ALA A 286 -13.67 -2.83 -4.92
CA ALA A 286 -14.19 -3.77 -5.92
C ALA A 286 -13.61 -3.49 -7.33
N ARG A 287 -13.42 -2.21 -7.68
CA ARG A 287 -12.80 -1.80 -8.95
C ARG A 287 -11.33 -2.20 -8.98
N GLU A 288 -10.60 -1.95 -7.91
CA GLU A 288 -9.19 -2.31 -7.78
C GLU A 288 -9.01 -3.82 -7.88
N ARG A 289 -9.78 -4.59 -7.09
CA ARG A 289 -9.80 -6.06 -7.17
C ARG A 289 -10.05 -6.55 -8.60
N LYS A 290 -11.04 -5.99 -9.29
CA LYS A 290 -11.38 -6.38 -10.66
C LYS A 290 -10.26 -6.06 -11.64
N SER A 291 -9.55 -4.94 -11.48
CA SER A 291 -8.41 -4.58 -12.32
C SER A 291 -7.21 -5.52 -12.15
N GLN A 292 -6.98 -6.01 -10.93
CA GLN A 292 -5.90 -6.92 -10.61
C GLN A 292 -6.13 -8.35 -11.11
N VAL A 293 -7.36 -8.84 -11.01
CA VAL A 293 -7.71 -10.24 -11.29
C VAL A 293 -8.06 -10.46 -12.77
N GLY A 294 -8.46 -9.41 -13.50
CA GLY A 294 -8.88 -9.52 -14.90
C GLY A 294 -10.04 -10.50 -15.09
N SER A 295 -9.94 -11.35 -16.11
CA SER A 295 -10.91 -12.41 -16.38
C SER A 295 -10.60 -13.72 -15.63
N GLY A 296 -9.44 -13.84 -15.00
CA GLY A 296 -8.95 -15.09 -14.41
C GLY A 296 -8.53 -16.14 -15.43
N ASP A 297 -8.43 -15.76 -16.72
CA ASP A 297 -7.97 -16.65 -17.77
C ASP A 297 -6.46 -16.90 -17.66
N ARG A 298 -6.05 -18.14 -17.91
CA ARG A 298 -4.63 -18.56 -17.91
C ARG A 298 -3.75 -17.82 -18.93
N SER A 299 -4.31 -17.12 -19.89
CA SER A 299 -3.60 -16.27 -20.84
C SER A 299 -3.07 -14.98 -20.22
N GLU A 300 -3.76 -14.43 -19.22
CA GLU A 300 -3.43 -13.16 -18.52
C GLU A 300 -2.36 -13.33 -17.43
N LYS A 301 -1.63 -14.45 -17.44
CA LYS A 301 -0.65 -14.81 -16.44
C LYS A 301 0.43 -13.75 -16.21
N ILE A 302 0.68 -13.44 -14.95
CA ILE A 302 1.87 -12.69 -14.51
C ILE A 302 3.05 -13.64 -14.27
N ARG A 303 2.77 -14.85 -13.73
CA ARG A 303 3.80 -15.82 -13.36
C ARG A 303 3.38 -17.24 -13.74
N THR A 304 4.36 -18.06 -14.13
CA THR A 304 4.16 -19.48 -14.44
C THR A 304 5.03 -20.36 -13.57
N TYR A 305 4.41 -21.34 -12.92
CA TYR A 305 5.04 -22.38 -12.13
C TYR A 305 5.04 -23.67 -12.95
N ASN A 306 6.23 -24.06 -13.46
CA ASN A 306 6.40 -25.24 -14.32
C ASN A 306 7.10 -26.36 -13.54
N PHE A 307 6.32 -27.27 -12.99
CA PHE A 307 6.82 -28.39 -12.19
C PHE A 307 7.71 -29.36 -12.97
N PRO A 308 7.35 -29.80 -14.20
CA PRO A 308 8.23 -30.68 -14.99
C PRO A 308 9.62 -30.12 -15.25
N GLN A 309 9.77 -28.80 -15.30
CA GLN A 309 11.05 -28.13 -15.54
C GLN A 309 11.66 -27.54 -14.25
N GLY A 310 10.99 -27.68 -13.10
CA GLY A 310 11.48 -27.16 -11.81
C GLY A 310 11.66 -25.64 -11.78
N ARG A 311 10.91 -24.89 -12.62
CA ARG A 311 11.13 -23.46 -12.79
C ARG A 311 9.90 -22.62 -12.52
N VAL A 312 10.14 -21.39 -12.05
CA VAL A 312 9.17 -20.30 -11.95
C VAL A 312 9.60 -19.17 -12.88
N THR A 313 8.69 -18.67 -13.70
CA THR A 313 8.97 -17.57 -14.63
C THR A 313 8.00 -16.42 -14.37
N ASP A 314 8.52 -15.23 -14.03
CA ASP A 314 7.76 -13.99 -14.01
C ASP A 314 7.81 -13.33 -15.39
N HIS A 315 6.64 -13.21 -16.03
CA HIS A 315 6.55 -12.75 -17.42
C HIS A 315 6.64 -11.23 -17.56
N ARG A 316 6.45 -10.48 -16.47
CA ARG A 316 6.52 -9.01 -16.49
C ARG A 316 7.95 -8.51 -16.70
N ILE A 317 8.91 -9.22 -16.11
CA ILE A 317 10.34 -8.87 -16.17
C ILE A 317 11.18 -9.92 -16.88
N GLY A 318 10.57 -11.03 -17.35
CA GLY A 318 11.27 -12.11 -18.03
C GLY A 318 12.22 -12.93 -17.14
N LEU A 319 12.11 -12.81 -15.82
CA LEU A 319 12.94 -13.52 -14.87
C LEU A 319 12.51 -14.99 -14.76
N THR A 320 13.46 -15.91 -14.82
CA THR A 320 13.24 -17.35 -14.63
C THR A 320 14.17 -17.89 -13.56
N LEU A 321 13.59 -18.50 -12.51
CA LEU A 321 14.29 -19.18 -11.44
C LEU A 321 14.03 -20.69 -11.50
N TYR A 322 15.08 -21.50 -11.35
CA TYR A 322 15.01 -22.97 -11.34
C TYR A 322 14.92 -23.53 -9.91
N LEU A 323 14.12 -22.89 -9.08
CA LEU A 323 13.99 -23.14 -7.64
C LEU A 323 12.50 -23.20 -7.24
N ILE A 324 11.68 -23.96 -7.99
CA ILE A 324 10.22 -23.97 -7.79
C ILE A 324 9.83 -24.39 -6.37
N ASP A 325 10.51 -25.38 -5.78
CA ASP A 325 10.18 -25.86 -4.43
C ASP A 325 10.51 -24.78 -3.37
N ALA A 326 11.65 -24.12 -3.47
CA ALA A 326 12.04 -23.04 -2.57
C ALA A 326 11.05 -21.86 -2.65
N VAL A 327 10.64 -21.48 -3.88
CA VAL A 327 9.64 -20.44 -4.09
C VAL A 327 8.31 -20.83 -3.45
N LEU A 328 7.84 -22.08 -3.61
CA LEU A 328 6.59 -22.55 -3.00
C LEU A 328 6.71 -22.73 -1.48
N ASP A 329 7.91 -22.84 -0.95
CA ASP A 329 8.21 -22.83 0.48
C ASP A 329 8.40 -21.40 1.06
N GLY A 330 8.13 -20.37 0.25
CA GLY A 330 8.10 -18.98 0.68
C GLY A 330 9.37 -18.17 0.41
N GLU A 331 10.35 -18.69 -0.34
CA GLU A 331 11.53 -17.90 -0.74
C GLU A 331 11.21 -17.02 -1.95
N LEU A 332 10.52 -15.89 -1.69
CA LEU A 332 10.07 -14.96 -2.74
C LEU A 332 10.99 -13.75 -2.94
N ASP A 333 12.01 -13.57 -2.10
CA ASP A 333 12.78 -12.33 -2.07
C ASP A 333 13.44 -12.02 -3.42
N GLU A 334 14.07 -12.98 -4.07
CA GLU A 334 14.73 -12.77 -5.36
C GLU A 334 13.74 -12.30 -6.44
N LEU A 335 12.52 -12.87 -6.47
CA LEU A 335 11.46 -12.46 -7.40
C LEU A 335 10.95 -11.05 -7.08
N ILE A 336 10.66 -10.79 -5.80
CA ILE A 336 10.10 -9.51 -5.37
C ILE A 336 11.13 -8.39 -5.52
N ASP A 337 12.40 -8.62 -5.16
CA ASP A 337 13.47 -7.62 -5.28
C ASP A 337 13.72 -7.24 -6.75
N ALA A 338 13.67 -8.22 -7.65
CA ALA A 338 13.75 -7.95 -9.08
C ALA A 338 12.58 -7.10 -9.59
N LEU A 339 11.35 -7.37 -9.10
CA LEU A 339 10.16 -6.58 -9.45
C LEU A 339 10.23 -5.16 -8.88
N VAL A 340 10.68 -5.00 -7.63
CA VAL A 340 10.92 -3.69 -7.00
C VAL A 340 11.94 -2.90 -7.81
N THR A 341 13.04 -3.53 -8.22
CA THR A 341 14.09 -2.89 -9.03
C THR A 341 13.54 -2.45 -10.40
N ALA A 342 12.72 -3.28 -11.03
CA ALA A 342 12.09 -2.94 -12.31
C ALA A 342 11.12 -1.77 -12.19
N ASP A 343 10.28 -1.75 -11.14
CA ASP A 343 9.35 -0.64 -10.84
C ASP A 343 10.10 0.67 -10.57
N GLN A 344 11.18 0.61 -9.78
CA GLN A 344 12.02 1.78 -9.52
C GLN A 344 12.68 2.31 -10.81
N ALA A 345 13.18 1.41 -11.67
CA ALA A 345 13.77 1.79 -12.95
C ALA A 345 12.74 2.42 -13.89
N GLU A 346 11.50 1.96 -13.89
CA GLU A 346 10.40 2.54 -14.66
C GLU A 346 10.03 3.93 -14.13
N LYS A 347 9.89 4.07 -12.80
CA LYS A 347 9.62 5.37 -12.16
C LYS A 347 10.72 6.39 -12.44
N LEU A 348 11.99 5.98 -12.44
CA LEU A 348 13.11 6.86 -12.79
C LEU A 348 13.05 7.33 -14.25
N LYS A 349 12.62 6.45 -15.19
CA LYS A 349 12.45 6.82 -16.59
C LYS A 349 11.30 7.81 -16.78
N ASN A 350 10.18 7.58 -16.08
CA ASN A 350 8.98 8.40 -16.21
C ASN A 350 9.10 9.71 -15.39
N GLY A 351 9.80 9.74 -14.27
CA GLY A 351 10.03 10.91 -13.43
C GLY A 351 11.24 11.78 -13.85
N GLY A 352 12.06 11.32 -14.81
CA GLY A 352 13.19 12.06 -15.34
C GLY A 352 12.81 13.13 -16.40
N GLY A 353 11.53 13.39 -16.60
CA GLY A 353 11.00 14.31 -17.60
C GLY A 353 10.43 15.63 -17.08
N GLU A 354 10.57 15.97 -15.79
CA GLU A 354 10.24 17.32 -15.31
C GLU A 354 11.49 18.07 -14.84
N PRO A 355 11.60 19.36 -15.28
CA PRO A 355 12.81 20.19 -15.16
C PRO A 355 13.17 20.58 -13.73
#